data_fedfcb0d8348f60353a5e31fa6652bba
#
_entry.id   fedfcb0d8348f60353a5e31fa6652bba
#
_cell.length_a   1.000
_cell.length_b   1.000
_cell.length_c   1.000
_cell.angle_alpha   90.00
_cell.angle_beta   90.00
_cell.angle_gamma   90.00
#
_symmetry.space_group_name_H-M   'P 1'
#
loop_
_entity.id
_entity.type
_entity.pdbx_description
1 polymer ?
#
loop_
_entity_poly.entity_id
_entity_poly.type
_entity_poly.pdbx_seq_one_letter_code
_entity_poly.pdbx_strand_id
1 'polypeptide(L)'
;MRPFPYADVFGLASAGSDRNQFQQTDGTFVYQKPRYFGGDVTYPFTNTLALVGTGNPDFSNVELDQQTIAPQQFQRVLNEYRPFFAQGSNYLTPGAHFNVSGTKDEVFYSPSIGTFNWGGKIEGTTRSNAIGILDIGGPGFADQAFGFDHRSPSQDFRYFADGVFAHHTQDGSSVTACPGVLLACRDDTYEFGLHKQSSISGWLMNLTYAGESGDYVADPGLGHNFRGAIGRERQYSDVYVYYDDIGPYFSPVDGFTLISDLRGVGFYSDFNASGSQGAAIKNWSGFFGANRDLDRSGQVSFAQLVGGLTLNFRNLMTLDMGPSISEQRTSNGYPAYTDSQTLPYNQTHIKLSYAQETASPVSVSYSWGAFATLCSVPPEETTPNPIFCGPYPNLYANLYLQQLSSSVAHQIGTRFNLSVEVDGTDEHPFVWPSDGQWLRRISLAENVSANATVSLGLRYINGTGGFAEPGLNFAASFHDRFPTGDELFVAFGSPASSVTLNRLIVKYAVHIGRGGIGT
;
A
#
# COMPACT_ATOMS: atom_id res chain seq x y z
N MET A 1 -21.94 26.75 -12.15
CA MET A 1 -22.33 27.11 -10.77
C MET A 1 -21.12 26.96 -9.88
N ARG A 2 -20.87 27.86 -8.95
CA ARG A 2 -19.85 27.60 -7.91
C ARG A 2 -20.42 26.57 -6.96
N PRO A 3 -19.67 25.50 -6.63
CA PRO A 3 -20.10 24.57 -5.61
C PRO A 3 -20.19 25.29 -4.25
N PHE A 4 -21.08 24.83 -3.39
CA PHE A 4 -21.27 25.43 -2.07
C PHE A 4 -20.35 24.76 -1.04
N PRO A 5 -19.91 25.48 -0.01
CA PRO A 5 -19.24 24.88 1.14
C PRO A 5 -20.15 23.86 1.82
N TYR A 6 -19.53 22.79 2.34
CA TYR A 6 -20.21 21.79 3.15
C TYR A 6 -19.32 21.32 4.30
N ALA A 7 -19.93 20.74 5.30
CA ALA A 7 -19.25 20.14 6.44
C ALA A 7 -19.87 18.78 6.78
N ASP A 8 -19.05 17.86 7.18
CA ASP A 8 -19.43 16.57 7.74
C ASP A 8 -18.98 16.52 9.19
N VAL A 9 -19.92 16.43 10.12
CA VAL A 9 -19.63 16.38 11.57
C VAL A 9 -20.09 15.05 12.11
N PHE A 10 -19.24 14.36 12.83
CA PHE A 10 -19.59 13.05 13.34
C PHE A 10 -19.37 12.93 14.85
N GLY A 11 -20.19 12.05 15.44
CA GLY A 11 -20.00 11.55 16.79
C GLY A 11 -19.86 10.04 16.78
N LEU A 12 -18.90 9.52 17.55
CA LEU A 12 -18.61 8.11 17.69
C LEU A 12 -18.69 7.70 19.14
N ALA A 13 -19.30 6.54 19.39
CA ALA A 13 -19.26 5.87 20.69
C ALA A 13 -18.92 4.39 20.52
N SER A 14 -18.10 3.86 21.42
CA SER A 14 -17.76 2.43 21.47
C SER A 14 -18.06 1.82 22.84
N ALA A 15 -18.43 0.54 22.83
CA ALA A 15 -18.75 -0.26 24.02
C ALA A 15 -18.12 -1.65 23.92
N GLY A 16 -18.00 -2.36 25.05
CA GLY A 16 -17.38 -3.69 25.13
C GLY A 16 -16.07 -3.68 25.91
N SER A 17 -15.44 -4.84 26.09
CA SER A 17 -14.14 -4.96 26.77
C SER A 17 -13.02 -4.27 25.95
N ASP A 18 -13.09 -4.36 24.63
CA ASP A 18 -12.09 -3.87 23.68
C ASP A 18 -12.46 -2.50 23.11
N ARG A 19 -13.36 -1.76 23.77
CA ARG A 19 -13.90 -0.48 23.30
C ARG A 19 -12.86 0.60 22.99
N ASN A 20 -11.67 0.49 23.56
CA ASN A 20 -10.58 1.47 23.37
C ASN A 20 -9.58 1.05 22.30
N GLN A 21 -9.69 -0.15 21.74
CA GLN A 21 -8.77 -0.68 20.75
C GLN A 21 -9.22 -0.27 19.36
N PHE A 22 -8.44 0.56 18.69
CA PHE A 22 -8.63 0.95 17.29
C PHE A 22 -7.41 0.53 16.50
N GLN A 23 -7.61 -0.10 15.39
CA GLN A 23 -6.52 -0.55 14.53
C GLN A 23 -6.12 0.56 13.57
N GLN A 24 -4.83 0.75 13.38
CA GLN A 24 -4.27 1.67 12.37
C GLN A 24 -4.11 1.00 11.00
N THR A 25 -3.77 1.77 9.98
CA THR A 25 -3.52 1.27 8.62
C THR A 25 -2.37 0.27 8.53
N ASP A 26 -1.39 0.37 9.40
CA ASP A 26 -0.27 -0.57 9.52
C ASP A 26 -0.60 -1.88 10.24
N GLY A 27 -1.85 -2.02 10.72
CA GLY A 27 -2.31 -3.19 11.47
C GLY A 27 -2.08 -3.10 12.98
N THR A 28 -1.36 -2.11 13.48
CA THR A 28 -1.14 -1.90 14.91
C THR A 28 -2.41 -1.40 15.62
N PHE A 29 -2.51 -1.63 16.92
CA PHE A 29 -3.63 -1.15 17.71
C PHE A 29 -3.27 0.13 18.46
N VAL A 30 -4.15 1.11 18.38
CA VAL A 30 -4.08 2.36 19.15
C VAL A 30 -5.18 2.37 20.20
N TYR A 31 -4.85 2.85 21.38
CA TYR A 31 -5.84 3.03 22.43
C TYR A 31 -6.42 4.44 22.35
N GLN A 32 -7.71 4.55 21.98
CA GLN A 32 -8.42 5.82 21.88
C GLN A 32 -9.54 5.91 22.93
N LYS A 33 -10.01 7.13 23.14
CA LYS A 33 -11.19 7.36 24.01
C LYS A 33 -12.42 6.67 23.39
N PRO A 34 -13.27 6.02 24.21
CA PRO A 34 -14.44 5.30 23.71
C PRO A 34 -15.56 6.22 23.20
N ARG A 35 -15.39 7.52 23.31
CA ARG A 35 -16.31 8.55 22.78
C ARG A 35 -15.49 9.71 22.28
N TYR A 36 -15.71 10.09 21.06
CA TYR A 36 -15.14 11.30 20.49
C TYR A 36 -16.04 11.85 19.38
N PHE A 37 -15.77 13.08 18.99
CA PHE A 37 -16.42 13.74 17.87
C PHE A 37 -15.35 14.46 17.05
N GLY A 38 -15.64 14.63 15.79
CA GLY A 38 -14.79 15.33 14.86
C GLY A 38 -15.59 15.78 13.65
N GLY A 39 -14.89 16.29 12.66
CA GLY A 39 -15.55 16.69 11.43
C GLY A 39 -14.61 17.31 10.43
N ASP A 40 -15.11 17.36 9.20
CA ASP A 40 -14.44 17.87 8.04
C ASP A 40 -15.23 19.04 7.45
N VAL A 41 -14.53 20.06 6.97
CA VAL A 41 -15.13 21.22 6.29
C VAL A 41 -14.49 21.33 4.91
N THR A 42 -15.29 21.34 3.88
CA THR A 42 -14.83 21.55 2.50
C THR A 42 -15.33 22.88 1.97
N TYR A 43 -14.41 23.72 1.52
CA TYR A 43 -14.69 24.97 0.85
C TYR A 43 -14.19 24.93 -0.60
N PRO A 44 -15.04 24.68 -1.57
CA PRO A 44 -14.66 24.66 -2.97
C PRO A 44 -14.47 26.10 -3.51
N PHE A 45 -13.26 26.39 -4.00
CA PHE A 45 -12.98 27.64 -4.72
C PHE A 45 -13.51 27.61 -6.16
N THR A 46 -13.35 26.43 -6.77
CA THR A 46 -13.84 26.11 -8.12
C THR A 46 -14.43 24.70 -8.12
N ASN A 47 -14.85 24.21 -9.29
CA ASN A 47 -15.29 22.81 -9.42
C ASN A 47 -14.14 21.78 -9.27
N THR A 48 -12.90 22.24 -9.32
CA THR A 48 -11.70 21.38 -9.34
C THR A 48 -10.64 21.80 -8.32
N LEU A 49 -10.90 22.81 -7.49
CA LEU A 49 -9.99 23.28 -6.45
C LEU A 49 -10.77 23.53 -5.17
N ALA A 50 -10.34 22.93 -4.08
CA ALA A 50 -10.98 23.02 -2.78
C ALA A 50 -9.97 23.20 -1.64
N LEU A 51 -10.42 23.82 -0.56
CA LEU A 51 -9.82 23.78 0.78
C LEU A 51 -10.59 22.76 1.61
N VAL A 52 -9.89 21.85 2.26
CA VAL A 52 -10.45 20.89 3.21
C VAL A 52 -9.77 21.09 4.55
N GLY A 53 -10.56 21.25 5.59
CA GLY A 53 -10.09 21.30 6.98
C GLY A 53 -10.68 20.15 7.77
N THR A 54 -9.91 19.55 8.66
CA THR A 54 -10.38 18.47 9.54
C THR A 54 -9.98 18.72 10.98
N GLY A 55 -10.85 18.32 11.89
CA GLY A 55 -10.57 18.29 13.33
C GLY A 55 -11.00 16.95 13.93
N ASN A 56 -10.10 16.30 14.65
CA ASN A 56 -10.27 14.93 15.13
C ASN A 56 -10.78 14.01 14.00
N PRO A 57 -10.01 13.78 12.95
CA PRO A 57 -10.46 13.03 11.79
C PRO A 57 -10.91 11.62 12.17
N ASP A 58 -11.84 11.09 11.39
CA ASP A 58 -12.38 9.77 11.63
C ASP A 58 -11.50 8.67 11.07
N PHE A 59 -10.90 7.91 11.95
CA PHE A 59 -10.13 6.71 11.61
C PHE A 59 -10.91 5.40 11.84
N SER A 60 -12.17 5.46 12.27
CA SER A 60 -12.94 4.27 12.66
C SER A 60 -13.48 3.44 11.51
N ASN A 61 -13.63 4.05 10.34
CA ASN A 61 -14.19 3.42 9.13
C ASN A 61 -13.13 3.03 8.11
N VAL A 62 -11.87 3.07 8.50
CA VAL A 62 -10.79 2.66 7.61
C VAL A 62 -10.96 1.17 7.35
N GLU A 63 -11.26 0.81 6.10
CA GLU A 63 -11.11 -0.55 5.63
C GLU A 63 -9.61 -0.85 5.62
N LEU A 64 -9.16 -1.41 6.71
CA LEU A 64 -7.78 -1.83 6.86
C LEU A 64 -7.49 -2.95 5.88
N ASP A 65 -6.28 -2.96 5.39
CA ASP A 65 -5.76 -4.07 4.62
C ASP A 65 -6.04 -5.36 5.38
N GLN A 66 -6.69 -6.28 4.68
CA GLN A 66 -7.08 -7.54 5.27
C GLN A 66 -5.83 -8.32 5.67
N GLN A 67 -5.82 -8.84 6.87
CA GLN A 67 -4.71 -9.68 7.32
C GLN A 67 -4.51 -10.87 6.36
N THR A 68 -3.27 -11.10 5.95
CA THR A 68 -2.86 -12.21 5.09
C THR A 68 -1.90 -13.12 5.86
N ILE A 69 -1.89 -14.39 5.49
CA ILE A 69 -0.88 -15.35 5.95
C ILE A 69 0.32 -15.43 4.99
N ALA A 70 0.27 -14.72 3.86
CA ALA A 70 1.35 -14.72 2.87
C ALA A 70 2.57 -13.98 3.41
N PRO A 71 3.75 -14.60 3.45
CA PRO A 71 4.99 -13.90 3.78
C PRO A 71 5.34 -12.90 2.67
N GLN A 72 6.01 -11.83 3.04
CA GLN A 72 6.40 -10.78 2.13
C GLN A 72 7.90 -10.51 2.20
N GLN A 73 8.53 -10.39 1.04
CA GLN A 73 9.94 -10.01 0.91
C GLN A 73 10.16 -8.55 1.33
N PHE A 74 9.21 -7.68 1.00
CA PHE A 74 9.28 -6.25 1.21
C PHE A 74 8.14 -5.77 2.11
N GLN A 75 8.35 -4.62 2.71
CA GLN A 75 7.28 -3.91 3.41
C GLN A 75 6.09 -3.69 2.46
N ARG A 76 4.90 -3.95 2.97
CA ARG A 76 3.67 -3.82 2.20
C ARG A 76 3.33 -2.37 1.94
N VAL A 77 3.07 -2.04 0.69
CA VAL A 77 2.46 -0.76 0.34
C VAL A 77 0.98 -0.82 0.68
N LEU A 78 0.56 0.04 1.60
CA LEU A 78 -0.83 0.12 2.06
C LEU A 78 -1.62 1.10 1.19
N ASN A 79 -2.90 0.81 1.00
CA ASN A 79 -3.80 1.75 0.36
C ASN A 79 -4.25 2.82 1.37
N GLU A 80 -4.44 4.05 0.89
CA GLU A 80 -5.00 5.11 1.71
C GLU A 80 -6.53 5.05 1.70
N TYR A 81 -7.13 4.80 2.84
CA TYR A 81 -8.58 4.71 3.01
C TYR A 81 -9.15 5.83 3.90
N ARG A 82 -8.30 6.61 4.56
CA ARG A 82 -8.75 7.70 5.41
C ARG A 82 -9.32 8.82 4.55
N PRO A 83 -10.59 9.25 4.77
CA PRO A 83 -11.30 10.17 3.88
C PRO A 83 -10.54 11.48 3.63
N PHE A 84 -9.86 12.01 4.64
CA PHE A 84 -9.07 13.23 4.51
C PHE A 84 -7.93 13.08 3.50
N PHE A 85 -7.22 11.96 3.46
CA PHE A 85 -6.12 11.72 2.51
C PHE A 85 -6.60 11.14 1.18
N ALA A 86 -7.63 10.30 1.17
CA ALA A 86 -8.10 9.61 -0.02
C ALA A 86 -8.56 10.56 -1.13
N GLN A 87 -9.01 11.76 -0.77
CA GLN A 87 -9.23 12.83 -1.73
C GLN A 87 -7.91 13.56 -1.98
N GLY A 88 -7.48 13.66 -3.23
CA GLY A 88 -6.35 14.49 -3.64
C GLY A 88 -4.94 13.95 -3.32
N SER A 89 -4.80 12.73 -2.83
CA SER A 89 -3.48 12.11 -2.58
C SER A 89 -2.55 12.14 -3.80
N ASN A 90 -3.11 12.06 -5.01
CA ASN A 90 -2.36 12.10 -6.26
C ASN A 90 -1.62 13.43 -6.52
N TYR A 91 -1.96 14.49 -5.81
CA TYR A 91 -1.30 15.80 -5.96
C TYR A 91 -0.06 15.93 -5.07
N LEU A 92 0.11 15.01 -4.12
CA LEU A 92 1.25 14.94 -3.22
C LEU A 92 2.23 13.81 -3.57
N THR A 93 1.89 12.98 -4.56
CA THR A 93 2.73 11.87 -5.06
C THR A 93 2.87 11.91 -6.59
N PRO A 94 3.32 13.03 -7.17
CA PRO A 94 3.32 13.22 -8.62
C PRO A 94 4.27 12.26 -9.37
N GLY A 95 5.38 11.85 -8.77
CA GLY A 95 6.39 10.98 -9.40
C GLY A 95 5.98 9.51 -9.56
N ALA A 96 4.87 9.09 -8.94
CA ALA A 96 4.39 7.70 -8.99
C ALA A 96 3.98 7.20 -10.39
N HIS A 97 3.93 8.09 -11.38
CA HIS A 97 3.44 7.77 -12.73
C HIS A 97 4.41 6.92 -13.57
N PHE A 98 5.69 6.83 -13.22
CA PHE A 98 6.72 6.17 -14.04
C PHE A 98 7.67 5.30 -13.22
N ASN A 99 7.14 4.49 -12.32
CA ASN A 99 7.97 3.53 -11.61
C ASN A 99 8.26 2.31 -12.52
N VAL A 100 9.32 2.37 -13.29
CA VAL A 100 9.75 1.31 -14.21
C VAL A 100 10.57 0.24 -13.47
N SER A 101 11.22 0.60 -12.37
CA SER A 101 12.16 -0.27 -11.65
C SER A 101 11.49 -1.33 -10.77
N GLY A 102 10.18 -1.24 -10.56
CA GLY A 102 9.48 -2.14 -9.64
C GLY A 102 9.74 -1.86 -8.16
N THR A 103 10.67 -0.95 -7.82
CA THR A 103 10.84 -0.41 -6.48
C THR A 103 9.90 0.79 -6.33
N LYS A 104 9.00 0.73 -5.37
CA LYS A 104 8.05 1.81 -5.13
C LYS A 104 8.60 2.68 -4.00
N ASP A 105 9.10 3.87 -4.36
CA ASP A 105 9.53 4.85 -3.39
C ASP A 105 8.69 6.11 -3.55
N GLU A 106 8.26 6.69 -2.45
CA GLU A 106 7.45 7.88 -2.41
C GLU A 106 8.02 8.82 -1.34
N VAL A 107 8.26 10.07 -1.69
CA VAL A 107 8.73 11.11 -0.75
C VAL A 107 7.63 11.48 0.25
N PHE A 108 6.38 11.41 -0.19
CA PHE A 108 5.22 11.57 0.67
C PHE A 108 4.29 10.37 0.49
N TYR A 109 4.08 9.63 1.57
CA TYR A 109 3.26 8.43 1.63
C TYR A 109 2.29 8.54 2.81
N SER A 110 1.06 8.97 2.54
CA SER A 110 0.09 9.25 3.60
C SER A 110 -0.14 8.09 4.59
N PRO A 111 -0.08 6.79 4.21
CA PRO A 111 -0.22 5.72 5.18
C PRO A 111 0.90 5.64 6.24
N SER A 112 2.08 6.26 6.01
CA SER A 112 3.13 6.36 7.04
C SER A 112 2.77 7.33 8.16
N ILE A 113 1.87 8.28 7.87
CA ILE A 113 1.43 9.28 8.84
C ILE A 113 0.50 8.64 9.86
N GLY A 114 0.86 8.75 11.12
CA GLY A 114 0.07 8.24 12.24
C GLY A 114 -1.26 8.98 12.47
N THR A 115 -1.83 8.85 13.66
CA THR A 115 -3.05 9.56 14.05
C THR A 115 -2.73 11.03 14.35
N PHE A 116 -3.49 11.94 13.75
CA PHE A 116 -3.38 13.38 13.95
C PHE A 116 -4.69 13.98 14.47
N ASN A 117 -4.63 15.18 15.06
CA ASN A 117 -5.78 15.82 15.71
C ASN A 117 -6.43 16.89 14.83
N TRP A 118 -5.67 17.49 13.94
CA TRP A 118 -6.16 18.53 13.04
C TRP A 118 -5.39 18.48 11.72
N GLY A 119 -6.02 18.95 10.68
CA GLY A 119 -5.38 19.07 9.37
C GLY A 119 -6.09 20.07 8.48
N GLY A 120 -5.32 20.61 7.54
CA GLY A 120 -5.80 21.44 6.47
C GLY A 120 -5.12 21.08 5.16
N LYS A 121 -5.87 21.08 4.06
CA LYS A 121 -5.28 20.90 2.73
C LYS A 121 -5.97 21.76 1.69
N ILE A 122 -5.18 22.21 0.72
CA ILE A 122 -5.67 22.80 -0.53
C ILE A 122 -5.28 21.83 -1.63
N GLU A 123 -6.25 21.41 -2.41
CA GLU A 123 -6.01 20.47 -3.48
C GLU A 123 -6.86 20.77 -4.70
N GLY A 124 -6.33 20.46 -5.86
CA GLY A 124 -7.10 20.55 -7.07
C GLY A 124 -6.29 20.67 -8.35
N THR A 125 -7.04 20.79 -9.43
CA THR A 125 -6.50 20.88 -10.77
C THR A 125 -6.99 22.11 -11.50
N THR A 126 -6.12 22.63 -12.36
CA THR A 126 -6.47 23.53 -13.44
C THR A 126 -6.30 22.79 -14.77
N ARG A 127 -6.41 23.49 -15.90
CA ARG A 127 -6.24 22.85 -17.23
C ARG A 127 -4.90 22.14 -17.42
N SER A 128 -3.83 22.65 -16.85
CA SER A 128 -2.47 22.17 -17.07
C SER A 128 -1.70 21.90 -15.78
N ASN A 129 -2.25 22.22 -14.64
CA ASN A 129 -1.55 22.06 -13.36
C ASN A 129 -2.42 21.34 -12.36
N ALA A 130 -1.79 20.54 -11.52
CA ALA A 130 -2.34 20.03 -10.27
C ALA A 130 -1.50 20.58 -9.12
N ILE A 131 -2.15 20.83 -7.99
CA ILE A 131 -1.50 21.34 -6.77
C ILE A 131 -2.09 20.68 -5.55
N GLY A 132 -1.23 20.32 -4.60
CA GLY A 132 -1.58 19.85 -3.27
C GLY A 132 -0.75 20.59 -2.22
N ILE A 133 -1.40 21.09 -1.18
CA ILE A 133 -0.76 21.67 0.00
C ILE A 133 -1.42 21.02 1.20
N LEU A 134 -0.64 20.52 2.12
CA LEU A 134 -1.10 19.82 3.33
C LEU A 134 -0.38 20.40 4.54
N ASP A 135 -1.13 20.55 5.63
CA ASP A 135 -0.60 20.86 6.96
C ASP A 135 -1.43 20.11 8.00
N ILE A 136 -0.80 19.22 8.75
CA ILE A 136 -1.45 18.39 9.76
C ILE A 136 -0.64 18.38 11.05
N GLY A 137 -1.32 18.13 12.16
CA GLY A 137 -0.65 18.03 13.45
C GLY A 137 -1.33 17.09 14.41
N GLY A 138 -0.48 16.40 15.16
CA GLY A 138 -0.83 15.46 16.20
C GLY A 138 -0.11 15.73 17.51
N PRO A 139 -0.25 14.84 18.50
CA PRO A 139 0.48 14.96 19.75
C PRO A 139 1.98 14.80 19.52
N GLY A 140 2.71 15.92 19.57
CA GLY A 140 4.16 15.93 19.46
C GLY A 140 4.72 15.86 18.03
N PHE A 141 3.91 16.04 17.00
CA PHE A 141 4.40 16.12 15.63
C PHE A 141 3.57 17.07 14.76
N ALA A 142 4.17 17.53 13.68
CA ALA A 142 3.50 18.24 12.61
C ALA A 142 4.16 17.90 11.27
N ASP A 143 3.32 17.67 10.24
CA ASP A 143 3.76 17.36 8.89
C ASP A 143 3.16 18.36 7.91
N GLN A 144 4.00 18.84 7.02
CA GLN A 144 3.64 19.76 5.96
C GLN A 144 4.09 19.20 4.62
N ALA A 145 3.22 19.21 3.64
CA ALA A 145 3.58 18.78 2.30
C ALA A 145 3.08 19.76 1.23
N PHE A 146 3.86 19.90 0.18
CA PHE A 146 3.53 20.66 -1.00
C PHE A 146 3.84 19.84 -2.24
N GLY A 147 2.86 19.66 -3.12
CA GLY A 147 3.05 18.95 -4.38
C GLY A 147 2.53 19.77 -5.56
N PHE A 148 3.17 19.64 -6.69
CA PHE A 148 2.69 20.20 -7.95
C PHE A 148 2.96 19.25 -9.12
N ASP A 149 2.09 19.30 -10.12
CA ASP A 149 2.26 18.63 -11.42
C ASP A 149 1.87 19.63 -12.51
N HIS A 150 2.76 19.81 -13.48
CA HIS A 150 2.52 20.64 -14.66
C HIS A 150 2.55 19.78 -15.92
N ARG A 151 1.48 19.84 -16.70
CA ARG A 151 1.33 19.09 -17.96
C ARG A 151 1.25 20.04 -19.15
N SER A 152 2.18 19.89 -20.09
CA SER A 152 2.10 20.62 -21.35
C SER A 152 0.84 20.22 -22.13
N PRO A 153 0.09 21.17 -22.68
CA PRO A 153 -1.08 20.88 -23.50
C PRO A 153 -0.77 20.34 -24.91
N SER A 154 0.49 20.16 -25.27
CA SER A 154 0.89 19.65 -26.58
C SER A 154 0.43 18.21 -26.79
N GLN A 155 -0.21 17.93 -27.95
CA GLN A 155 -0.64 16.58 -28.29
C GLN A 155 0.52 15.67 -28.71
N ASP A 156 1.57 16.22 -29.30
CA ASP A 156 2.69 15.45 -29.87
C ASP A 156 3.78 15.12 -28.85
N PHE A 157 4.00 16.02 -27.90
CA PHE A 157 4.93 15.84 -26.81
C PHE A 157 4.28 16.27 -25.50
N ARG A 158 4.03 15.32 -24.64
CA ARG A 158 3.62 15.61 -23.28
C ARG A 158 4.87 15.80 -22.45
N TYR A 159 5.09 17.01 -21.98
CA TYR A 159 6.07 17.31 -20.94
C TYR A 159 5.30 17.37 -19.62
N PHE A 160 5.83 16.68 -18.64
CA PHE A 160 5.38 16.78 -17.27
C PHE A 160 6.56 17.28 -16.44
N ALA A 161 6.31 18.24 -15.59
CA ALA A 161 7.23 18.64 -14.55
C ALA A 161 6.46 18.55 -13.23
N ASP A 162 6.97 17.79 -12.31
CA ASP A 162 6.36 17.61 -11.01
C ASP A 162 7.36 17.84 -9.88
N GLY A 163 6.87 17.95 -8.67
CA GLY A 163 7.68 18.02 -7.49
C GLY A 163 6.84 17.89 -6.23
N VAL A 164 7.47 17.38 -5.20
CA VAL A 164 6.95 17.27 -3.85
C VAL A 164 7.99 17.80 -2.87
N PHE A 165 7.53 18.49 -1.86
CA PHE A 165 8.30 18.83 -0.67
C PHE A 165 7.51 18.37 0.54
N ALA A 166 8.14 17.64 1.47
CA ALA A 166 7.57 17.25 2.74
C ALA A 166 8.47 17.71 3.88
N HIS A 167 7.87 18.18 4.96
CA HIS A 167 8.55 18.67 6.16
C HIS A 167 7.88 18.05 7.39
N HIS A 168 8.63 17.23 8.09
CA HIS A 168 8.22 16.60 9.34
C HIS A 168 8.93 17.25 10.51
N THR A 169 8.18 17.51 11.59
CA THR A 169 8.74 17.93 12.88
C THR A 169 8.16 17.08 13.99
N GLN A 170 9.02 16.67 14.92
CA GLN A 170 8.63 15.85 16.06
C GLN A 170 9.31 16.35 17.33
N ASP A 171 8.56 16.43 18.43
CA ASP A 171 9.15 16.67 19.74
C ASP A 171 9.57 15.35 20.41
N GLY A 172 10.62 15.38 21.22
CA GLY A 172 11.17 14.20 21.89
C GLY A 172 10.27 13.61 22.99
N SER A 173 9.09 14.19 23.22
CA SER A 173 8.05 13.64 24.13
C SER A 173 7.09 12.71 23.41
N SER A 174 7.16 12.61 22.08
CA SER A 174 6.30 11.73 21.29
C SER A 174 6.68 10.25 21.49
N VAL A 175 5.74 9.37 21.16
CA VAL A 175 5.88 7.91 21.30
C VAL A 175 7.01 7.36 20.42
N THR A 176 7.29 8.00 19.30
CA THR A 176 8.43 7.74 18.43
C THR A 176 9.59 8.63 18.83
N ALA A 177 10.67 8.05 19.31
CA ALA A 177 11.82 8.82 19.76
C ALA A 177 12.58 9.42 18.56
N CYS A 178 12.98 10.68 18.68
CA CYS A 178 13.96 11.27 17.78
C CYS A 178 15.26 10.47 17.78
N PRO A 179 16.01 10.44 16.68
CA PRO A 179 17.31 9.79 16.63
C PRO A 179 18.25 10.34 17.72
N GLY A 180 18.86 9.47 18.49
CA GLY A 180 19.75 9.84 19.59
C GLY A 180 19.01 10.37 20.82
N VAL A 181 19.53 11.45 21.42
CA VAL A 181 18.98 12.13 22.64
C VAL A 181 18.39 13.49 22.30
N LEU A 182 17.91 13.71 21.09
CA LEU A 182 17.36 15.00 20.68
C LEU A 182 16.01 15.26 21.36
N LEU A 183 15.80 16.49 21.81
CA LEU A 183 14.53 16.95 22.40
C LEU A 183 13.48 17.27 21.33
N ALA A 184 13.92 17.53 20.12
CA ALA A 184 13.09 17.72 18.94
C ALA A 184 13.90 17.33 17.70
N CYS A 185 13.25 16.88 16.66
CA CYS A 185 13.89 16.52 15.40
C CYS A 185 13.01 16.89 14.20
N ARG A 186 13.66 17.01 13.06
CA ARG A 186 13.01 17.35 11.79
C ARG A 186 13.51 16.47 10.67
N ASP A 187 12.67 16.29 9.66
CA ASP A 187 13.01 15.72 8.37
C ASP A 187 12.47 16.60 7.25
N ASP A 188 13.32 16.91 6.29
CA ASP A 188 12.98 17.68 5.10
C ASP A 188 13.26 16.81 3.88
N THR A 189 12.22 16.50 3.11
CA THR A 189 12.32 15.70 1.89
C THR A 189 11.80 16.46 0.68
N TYR A 190 12.41 16.27 -0.47
CA TYR A 190 11.95 16.88 -1.72
C TYR A 190 12.17 15.95 -2.91
N GLU A 191 11.32 16.08 -3.91
CA GLU A 191 11.42 15.39 -5.18
C GLU A 191 11.11 16.34 -6.33
N PHE A 192 11.82 16.16 -7.44
CA PHE A 192 11.55 16.83 -8.71
C PHE A 192 11.62 15.82 -9.84
N GLY A 193 10.59 15.84 -10.69
CA GLY A 193 10.48 14.98 -11.85
C GLY A 193 10.38 15.77 -13.15
N LEU A 194 11.01 15.24 -14.20
CA LEU A 194 10.87 15.69 -15.58
C LEU A 194 10.55 14.49 -16.45
N HIS A 195 9.40 14.52 -17.09
CA HIS A 195 8.92 13.43 -17.92
C HIS A 195 8.60 13.93 -19.33
N LYS A 196 8.95 13.14 -20.31
CA LYS A 196 8.64 13.41 -21.72
C LYS A 196 8.09 12.16 -22.36
N GLN A 197 6.91 12.28 -22.93
CA GLN A 197 6.26 11.21 -23.67
C GLN A 197 5.80 11.71 -25.03
N SER A 198 6.14 10.98 -26.09
CA SER A 198 5.67 11.25 -27.45
C SER A 198 4.56 10.26 -27.83
N SER A 199 3.37 10.77 -28.11
CA SER A 199 2.25 9.96 -28.59
C SER A 199 2.44 9.42 -30.02
N ILE A 200 3.29 10.07 -30.83
CA ILE A 200 3.53 9.68 -32.23
C ILE A 200 4.67 8.67 -32.34
N SER A 201 5.83 8.97 -31.77
CA SER A 201 7.01 8.10 -31.85
C SER A 201 7.06 7.04 -30.75
N GLY A 202 6.27 7.19 -29.72
CA GLY A 202 6.25 6.33 -28.53
C GLY A 202 7.48 6.48 -27.62
N TRP A 203 8.38 7.45 -27.87
CA TRP A 203 9.52 7.66 -26.99
C TRP A 203 9.10 8.26 -25.65
N LEU A 204 9.63 7.67 -24.58
CA LEU A 204 9.47 8.09 -23.21
C LEU A 204 10.84 8.36 -22.60
N MET A 205 10.93 9.43 -21.82
CA MET A 205 12.08 9.73 -20.96
C MET A 205 11.53 10.18 -19.61
N ASN A 206 12.10 9.63 -18.56
CA ASN A 206 11.78 9.97 -17.17
C ASN A 206 13.07 10.28 -16.42
N LEU A 207 13.09 11.37 -15.67
CA LEU A 207 14.16 11.73 -14.74
C LEU A 207 13.52 12.21 -13.46
N THR A 208 13.89 11.60 -12.35
CA THR A 208 13.42 11.97 -11.01
C THR A 208 14.63 12.09 -10.08
N TYR A 209 14.65 13.12 -9.28
CA TYR A 209 15.62 13.30 -8.22
C TYR A 209 14.91 13.66 -6.92
N ALA A 210 15.19 12.91 -5.87
CA ALA A 210 14.75 13.21 -4.53
C ALA A 210 15.95 13.35 -3.58
N GLY A 211 15.77 14.14 -2.55
CA GLY A 211 16.75 14.32 -1.49
C GLY A 211 16.08 14.42 -0.13
N GLU A 212 16.81 14.00 0.88
CA GLU A 212 16.39 14.01 2.28
C GLU A 212 17.47 14.70 3.11
N SER A 213 17.06 15.52 4.07
CA SER A 213 17.93 16.22 4.98
C SER A 213 17.22 16.45 6.32
N GLY A 214 17.97 16.42 7.40
CA GLY A 214 17.42 16.62 8.74
C GLY A 214 18.12 15.76 9.76
N ASP A 215 17.49 15.60 10.90
CA ASP A 215 18.08 14.90 12.05
C ASP A 215 18.02 13.37 11.90
N TYR A 216 17.19 12.87 10.98
CA TYR A 216 17.05 11.44 10.66
C TYR A 216 18.11 10.95 9.68
N VAL A 217 18.78 11.84 8.97
CA VAL A 217 19.77 11.50 7.95
C VAL A 217 21.17 11.63 8.52
N ALA A 218 21.88 10.52 8.66
CA ALA A 218 23.24 10.53 9.23
C ALA A 218 24.25 11.24 8.32
N ASP A 219 24.09 11.18 7.01
CA ASP A 219 24.89 11.86 6.00
C ASP A 219 23.99 12.39 4.87
N PRO A 220 23.67 13.70 4.83
CA PRO A 220 22.82 14.28 3.80
C PRO A 220 23.33 14.06 2.35
N GLY A 221 24.64 13.90 2.16
CA GLY A 221 25.22 13.58 0.86
C GLY A 221 24.84 12.19 0.34
N LEU A 222 24.36 11.32 1.22
CA LEU A 222 23.93 9.96 0.93
C LEU A 222 22.41 9.75 1.14
N GLY A 223 21.67 10.81 1.50
CA GLY A 223 20.19 10.83 1.59
C GLY A 223 19.57 11.28 0.25
N HIS A 224 19.80 10.53 -0.84
CA HIS A 224 19.27 10.89 -2.15
C HIS A 224 18.67 9.67 -2.86
N ASN A 225 17.79 9.97 -3.83
CA ASN A 225 17.23 8.99 -4.74
C ASN A 225 17.18 9.62 -6.15
N PHE A 226 17.97 9.07 -7.06
CA PHE A 226 17.97 9.46 -8.46
C PHE A 226 17.47 8.30 -9.31
N ARG A 227 16.56 8.61 -10.23
CA ARG A 227 16.02 7.66 -11.19
C ARG A 227 16.01 8.25 -12.58
N GLY A 228 16.47 7.48 -13.54
CA GLY A 228 16.40 7.82 -14.93
C GLY A 228 15.89 6.66 -15.76
N ALA A 229 14.96 6.90 -16.66
CA ALA A 229 14.47 5.88 -17.59
C ALA A 229 14.34 6.45 -18.99
N ILE A 230 14.65 5.63 -19.98
CA ILE A 230 14.37 5.89 -21.38
C ILE A 230 13.73 4.65 -21.98
N GLY A 231 12.71 4.86 -22.78
CA GLY A 231 11.99 3.73 -23.36
C GLY A 231 11.18 4.09 -24.58
N ARG A 232 10.49 3.11 -25.06
CA ARG A 232 9.60 3.25 -26.19
C ARG A 232 8.32 2.46 -25.94
N GLU A 233 7.20 3.18 -25.95
CA GLU A 233 5.86 2.63 -25.88
C GLU A 233 5.28 2.50 -27.28
N ARG A 234 4.75 1.34 -27.57
CA ARG A 234 4.04 1.03 -28.83
C ARG A 234 2.73 0.34 -28.51
N GLN A 235 1.84 0.29 -29.49
CA GLN A 235 0.52 -0.33 -29.34
C GLN A 235 0.56 -1.76 -28.79
N TYR A 236 1.60 -2.53 -29.08
CA TYR A 236 1.71 -3.95 -28.74
C TYR A 236 2.95 -4.32 -27.93
N SER A 237 3.81 -3.37 -27.61
CA SER A 237 5.01 -3.65 -26.85
C SER A 237 5.65 -2.39 -26.29
N ASP A 238 6.13 -2.47 -25.06
CA ASP A 238 6.90 -1.43 -24.42
C ASP A 238 8.27 -1.96 -24.03
N VAL A 239 9.27 -1.09 -24.11
CA VAL A 239 10.66 -1.42 -23.77
C VAL A 239 11.26 -0.24 -23.05
N TYR A 240 11.85 -0.49 -21.88
CA TYR A 240 12.52 0.52 -21.05
C TYR A 240 13.89 0.04 -20.60
N VAL A 241 14.82 0.97 -20.54
CA VAL A 241 16.07 0.85 -19.79
C VAL A 241 16.06 1.93 -18.73
N TYR A 242 16.42 1.57 -17.52
CA TYR A 242 16.42 2.50 -16.39
C TYR A 242 17.70 2.37 -15.56
N TYR A 243 17.98 3.42 -14.84
CA TYR A 243 19.06 3.52 -13.86
C TYR A 243 18.51 4.07 -12.56
N ASP A 244 18.82 3.41 -11.46
CA ASP A 244 18.49 3.82 -10.10
C ASP A 244 19.77 4.06 -9.30
N ASP A 245 19.77 5.10 -8.46
CA ASP A 245 20.81 5.41 -7.50
C ASP A 245 20.16 5.93 -6.21
N ILE A 246 19.95 5.03 -5.25
CA ILE A 246 19.31 5.33 -3.97
C ILE A 246 20.38 5.23 -2.89
N GLY A 247 20.58 6.32 -2.15
CA GLY A 247 21.54 6.39 -1.06
C GLY A 247 21.16 5.53 0.14
N PRO A 248 22.13 5.11 0.97
CA PRO A 248 21.89 4.27 2.15
C PRO A 248 21.08 4.96 3.26
N TYR A 249 21.03 6.28 3.25
CA TYR A 249 20.31 7.08 4.26
C TYR A 249 19.06 7.76 3.69
N PHE A 250 18.62 7.39 2.49
CA PHE A 250 17.35 7.85 1.96
C PHE A 250 16.22 7.01 2.53
N SER A 251 15.49 7.56 3.48
CA SER A 251 14.36 6.91 4.18
C SER A 251 13.41 7.96 4.75
N PRO A 252 12.69 8.70 3.91
CA PRO A 252 11.81 9.78 4.32
C PRO A 252 10.82 9.38 5.41
N VAL A 253 10.69 10.18 6.45
CA VAL A 253 9.80 9.91 7.59
C VAL A 253 8.34 9.85 7.13
N ASP A 254 7.92 10.81 6.30
CA ASP A 254 6.57 10.86 5.74
C ASP A 254 6.47 10.11 4.39
N GLY A 255 7.51 9.42 4.01
CA GLY A 255 7.64 8.73 2.74
C GLY A 255 7.61 7.20 2.86
N PHE A 256 7.99 6.57 1.78
CA PHE A 256 8.16 5.13 1.70
C PHE A 256 9.36 4.81 0.82
N THR A 257 10.31 4.05 1.33
CA THR A 257 11.45 3.54 0.57
C THR A 257 11.51 2.03 0.73
N LEU A 258 11.39 1.32 -0.38
CA LEU A 258 11.36 -0.14 -0.37
C LEU A 258 12.74 -0.74 -0.10
N ILE A 259 13.76 -0.21 -0.77
CA ILE A 259 15.16 -0.63 -0.64
C ILE A 259 16.04 0.61 -0.77
N SER A 260 16.97 0.80 0.16
CA SER A 260 18.03 1.81 0.10
C SER A 260 19.40 1.19 -0.21
N ASP A 261 20.43 2.02 -0.42
CA ASP A 261 21.80 1.62 -0.77
C ASP A 261 21.88 0.73 -2.01
N LEU A 262 21.29 1.21 -3.09
CA LEU A 262 21.35 0.53 -4.37
C LEU A 262 21.68 1.51 -5.50
N ARG A 263 22.47 1.04 -6.46
CA ARG A 263 22.69 1.72 -7.73
C ARG A 263 22.90 0.71 -8.84
N GLY A 264 22.22 0.88 -9.94
CA GLY A 264 22.33 -0.08 -11.03
C GLY A 264 21.49 0.23 -12.23
N VAL A 265 21.47 -0.71 -13.12
CA VAL A 265 20.74 -0.62 -14.40
C VAL A 265 19.75 -1.74 -14.48
N GLY A 266 18.56 -1.41 -14.97
CA GLY A 266 17.54 -2.40 -15.26
C GLY A 266 16.97 -2.27 -16.65
N PHE A 267 16.29 -3.32 -17.05
CA PHE A 267 15.58 -3.45 -18.31
C PHE A 267 14.17 -4.00 -18.02
N TYR A 268 13.19 -3.45 -18.70
CA TYR A 268 11.83 -3.95 -18.68
C TYR A 268 11.24 -3.93 -20.07
N SER A 269 10.49 -4.97 -20.42
CA SER A 269 9.73 -5.04 -21.67
C SER A 269 8.42 -5.76 -21.41
N ASP A 270 7.35 -5.23 -21.94
CA ASP A 270 6.09 -5.93 -22.05
C ASP A 270 5.61 -6.02 -23.49
N PHE A 271 4.68 -6.93 -23.72
CA PHE A 271 4.08 -7.14 -25.03
C PHE A 271 2.65 -7.67 -24.88
N ASN A 272 1.82 -7.36 -25.84
CA ASN A 272 0.47 -7.86 -25.92
C ASN A 272 0.08 -8.16 -27.37
N ALA A 273 -0.79 -9.14 -27.57
CA ALA A 273 -1.32 -9.49 -28.87
C ALA A 273 -2.74 -10.03 -28.76
N SER A 274 -3.51 -9.84 -29.82
CA SER A 274 -4.86 -10.38 -29.96
C SER A 274 -4.83 -11.64 -30.80
N GLY A 275 -5.58 -12.67 -30.36
CA GLY A 275 -5.78 -13.87 -31.12
C GLY A 275 -6.69 -13.64 -32.36
N SER A 276 -6.53 -14.44 -33.40
CA SER A 276 -7.37 -14.38 -34.57
C SER A 276 -8.84 -14.65 -34.23
N GLN A 277 -9.76 -14.17 -35.09
CA GLN A 277 -11.18 -14.44 -34.91
C GLN A 277 -11.46 -15.95 -34.95
N GLY A 278 -12.05 -16.48 -33.87
CA GLY A 278 -12.31 -17.93 -33.73
C GLY A 278 -11.22 -18.74 -33.00
N ALA A 279 -10.05 -18.18 -32.75
CA ALA A 279 -9.04 -18.83 -31.89
C ALA A 279 -9.53 -18.96 -30.43
N ALA A 280 -9.13 -20.02 -29.74
CA ALA A 280 -9.48 -20.24 -28.33
C ALA A 280 -8.94 -19.11 -27.44
N ILE A 281 -7.73 -18.60 -27.72
CA ILE A 281 -7.12 -17.48 -27.04
C ILE A 281 -7.66 -16.19 -27.66
N LYS A 282 -8.28 -15.33 -26.82
CA LYS A 282 -8.79 -14.02 -27.19
C LYS A 282 -7.65 -13.01 -27.34
N ASN A 283 -6.81 -12.93 -26.33
CA ASN A 283 -5.58 -12.14 -26.31
C ASN A 283 -4.58 -12.75 -25.34
N TRP A 284 -3.35 -12.33 -25.46
CA TRP A 284 -2.28 -12.71 -24.54
C TRP A 284 -1.33 -11.53 -24.34
N SER A 285 -0.74 -11.49 -23.18
CA SER A 285 0.26 -10.48 -22.80
C SER A 285 1.36 -11.15 -22.00
N GLY A 286 2.52 -10.56 -22.03
CA GLY A 286 3.62 -10.99 -21.22
C GLY A 286 4.58 -9.86 -20.95
N PHE A 287 5.43 -10.05 -19.97
CA PHE A 287 6.48 -9.11 -19.63
C PHE A 287 7.75 -9.84 -19.24
N PHE A 288 8.85 -9.12 -19.32
CA PHE A 288 10.15 -9.55 -18.88
C PHE A 288 10.90 -8.35 -18.29
N GLY A 289 11.47 -8.52 -17.11
CA GLY A 289 12.28 -7.51 -16.44
C GLY A 289 13.54 -8.12 -15.84
N ALA A 290 14.62 -7.35 -15.86
CA ALA A 290 15.86 -7.71 -15.22
C ALA A 290 16.56 -6.45 -14.69
N ASN A 291 17.09 -6.51 -13.49
CA ASN A 291 17.96 -5.47 -12.94
C ASN A 291 19.08 -6.08 -12.12
N ARG A 292 20.12 -5.29 -11.96
CA ARG A 292 21.22 -5.59 -11.06
C ARG A 292 21.74 -4.30 -10.44
N ASP A 293 21.57 -4.21 -9.14
CA ASP A 293 21.91 -3.05 -8.34
C ASP A 293 22.99 -3.43 -7.33
N LEU A 294 23.98 -2.58 -7.20
CA LEU A 294 25.10 -2.74 -6.28
C LEU A 294 24.97 -1.74 -5.14
N ASP A 295 25.43 -2.11 -3.96
CA ASP A 295 25.59 -1.19 -2.85
C ASP A 295 26.81 -0.27 -3.07
N ARG A 296 27.07 0.65 -2.16
CA ARG A 296 28.24 1.56 -2.22
C ARG A 296 29.58 0.83 -2.07
N SER A 297 29.60 -0.40 -1.56
CA SER A 297 30.80 -1.26 -1.50
C SER A 297 31.05 -2.04 -2.80
N GLY A 298 30.13 -2.00 -3.76
CA GLY A 298 30.19 -2.71 -5.03
C GLY A 298 29.69 -4.15 -4.96
N GLN A 299 29.04 -4.54 -3.88
CA GLN A 299 28.41 -5.86 -3.78
C GLN A 299 26.95 -5.79 -4.24
N VAL A 300 26.36 -6.92 -4.65
CA VAL A 300 24.95 -6.95 -5.05
C VAL A 300 24.06 -6.58 -3.88
N SER A 301 23.34 -5.46 -4.00
CA SER A 301 22.31 -5.03 -3.06
C SER A 301 20.97 -5.67 -3.41
N PHE A 302 20.60 -5.57 -4.68
CA PHE A 302 19.39 -6.18 -5.22
C PHE A 302 19.61 -6.60 -6.67
N ALA A 303 19.20 -7.81 -7.02
CA ALA A 303 19.14 -8.25 -8.40
C ALA A 303 17.85 -9.02 -8.63
N GLN A 304 17.22 -8.82 -9.77
CA GLN A 304 15.95 -9.46 -10.10
C GLN A 304 15.90 -9.87 -11.56
N LEU A 305 15.30 -11.04 -11.79
CA LEU A 305 14.82 -11.52 -13.07
C LEU A 305 13.34 -11.87 -12.90
N VAL A 306 12.47 -11.19 -13.59
CA VAL A 306 11.03 -11.40 -13.50
C VAL A 306 10.43 -11.56 -14.88
N GLY A 307 9.45 -12.43 -15.00
CA GLY A 307 8.71 -12.61 -16.23
C GLY A 307 7.30 -13.09 -15.96
N GLY A 308 6.40 -12.84 -16.89
CA GLY A 308 5.02 -13.25 -16.78
C GLY A 308 4.38 -13.48 -18.16
N LEU A 309 3.43 -14.39 -18.20
CA LEU A 309 2.59 -14.66 -19.36
C LEU A 309 1.15 -14.79 -18.91
N THR A 310 0.28 -13.96 -19.48
CA THR A 310 -1.16 -14.00 -19.25
C THR A 310 -1.88 -14.40 -20.54
N LEU A 311 -2.68 -15.47 -20.49
CA LEU A 311 -3.50 -15.94 -21.59
C LEU A 311 -4.97 -15.75 -21.24
N ASN A 312 -5.69 -14.94 -22.01
CA ASN A 312 -7.12 -14.73 -21.87
C ASN A 312 -7.87 -15.54 -22.94
N PHE A 313 -8.68 -16.48 -22.49
CA PHE A 313 -9.47 -17.35 -23.37
C PHE A 313 -10.86 -16.76 -23.62
N ARG A 314 -11.49 -17.14 -24.75
CA ARG A 314 -12.85 -16.67 -25.09
C ARG A 314 -13.94 -17.22 -24.18
N ASN A 315 -13.70 -18.31 -23.50
CA ASN A 315 -14.60 -18.92 -22.52
C ASN A 315 -14.51 -18.30 -21.12
N LEU A 316 -14.01 -17.06 -20.99
CA LEU A 316 -13.84 -16.30 -19.75
C LEU A 316 -12.76 -16.86 -18.80
N MET A 317 -11.95 -17.81 -19.23
CA MET A 317 -10.80 -18.27 -18.48
C MET A 317 -9.61 -17.34 -18.71
N THR A 318 -8.80 -17.16 -17.66
CA THR A 318 -7.50 -16.50 -17.71
C THR A 318 -6.47 -17.39 -17.04
N LEU A 319 -5.37 -17.66 -17.71
CA LEU A 319 -4.19 -18.31 -17.15
C LEU A 319 -3.08 -17.28 -17.05
N ASP A 320 -2.56 -17.12 -15.85
CA ASP A 320 -1.42 -16.25 -15.55
C ASP A 320 -0.31 -17.08 -14.94
N MET A 321 0.93 -16.91 -15.40
CA MET A 321 2.07 -17.65 -14.88
C MET A 321 3.37 -16.87 -15.07
N GLY A 322 4.31 -17.05 -14.15
CA GLY A 322 5.63 -16.44 -14.31
C GLY A 322 6.57 -16.72 -13.15
N PRO A 323 7.88 -16.69 -13.41
CA PRO A 323 8.92 -16.71 -12.40
C PRO A 323 9.24 -15.28 -11.93
N SER A 324 9.58 -15.17 -10.64
CA SER A 324 10.29 -14.04 -10.06
C SER A 324 11.50 -14.62 -9.33
N ILE A 325 12.68 -14.30 -9.80
CA ILE A 325 13.95 -14.74 -9.22
C ILE A 325 14.66 -13.49 -8.77
N SER A 326 14.92 -13.35 -7.48
CA SER A 326 15.63 -12.20 -6.96
C SER A 326 16.62 -12.57 -5.85
N GLU A 327 17.60 -11.71 -5.70
CA GLU A 327 18.59 -11.72 -4.63
C GLU A 327 18.56 -10.36 -3.94
N GLN A 328 18.54 -10.37 -2.62
CA GLN A 328 18.59 -9.14 -1.82
C GLN A 328 19.63 -9.28 -0.72
N ARG A 329 20.40 -8.22 -0.50
CA ARG A 329 21.36 -8.15 0.59
C ARG A 329 20.72 -7.62 1.86
N THR A 330 21.09 -8.23 2.99
CA THR A 330 20.46 -7.94 4.28
C THR A 330 21.11 -6.81 5.07
N SER A 331 22.18 -6.19 4.57
CA SER A 331 23.00 -5.26 5.35
C SER A 331 22.32 -3.95 5.77
N ASN A 332 21.21 -3.61 5.16
CA ASN A 332 20.65 -2.26 5.29
C ASN A 332 19.43 -2.24 6.20
N GLY A 333 19.56 -1.55 7.31
CA GLY A 333 18.50 -1.29 8.27
C GLY A 333 18.53 -2.09 9.58
N TYR A 334 19.42 -3.06 9.72
CA TYR A 334 19.55 -3.80 10.97
C TYR A 334 20.98 -3.70 11.53
N PRO A 335 21.24 -2.78 12.48
CA PRO A 335 22.58 -2.55 13.03
C PRO A 335 23.18 -3.72 13.80
N ALA A 336 22.44 -4.83 13.97
CA ALA A 336 22.92 -6.00 14.71
C ALA A 336 23.69 -7.02 13.87
N TYR A 337 23.77 -6.83 12.53
CA TYR A 337 24.43 -7.82 11.65
C TYR A 337 25.76 -7.31 11.12
N THR A 338 26.82 -7.91 11.59
CA THR A 338 28.18 -7.67 11.10
C THR A 338 28.45 -8.39 9.77
N ASP A 339 27.67 -9.40 9.43
CA ASP A 339 27.84 -10.20 8.23
C ASP A 339 26.64 -10.02 7.29
N SER A 340 26.85 -9.23 6.24
CA SER A 340 25.86 -9.09 5.16
C SER A 340 25.73 -10.39 4.37
N GLN A 341 24.52 -10.90 4.28
CA GLN A 341 24.20 -12.08 3.48
C GLN A 341 23.35 -11.70 2.27
N THR A 342 23.59 -12.33 1.15
CA THR A 342 22.70 -12.28 -0.01
C THR A 342 21.67 -13.39 0.11
N LEU A 343 20.41 -13.04 0.14
CA LEU A 343 19.29 -13.95 0.32
C LEU A 343 18.53 -14.15 -0.98
N PRO A 344 18.23 -15.39 -1.37
CA PRO A 344 17.42 -15.65 -2.55
C PRO A 344 15.93 -15.51 -2.25
N TYR A 345 15.20 -14.93 -3.21
CA TYR A 345 13.73 -14.91 -3.24
C TYR A 345 13.28 -15.38 -4.62
N ASN A 346 13.07 -16.68 -4.75
CA ASN A 346 12.72 -17.30 -6.02
C ASN A 346 11.29 -17.79 -5.92
N GLN A 347 10.37 -17.11 -6.58
CA GLN A 347 8.96 -17.47 -6.57
C GLN A 347 8.48 -17.73 -8.01
N THR A 348 7.85 -18.84 -8.22
CA THR A 348 7.13 -19.14 -9.45
C THR A 348 5.66 -19.26 -9.12
N HIS A 349 4.79 -18.68 -9.93
CA HIS A 349 3.35 -18.75 -9.72
C HIS A 349 2.60 -19.23 -10.95
N ILE A 350 1.46 -19.85 -10.70
CA ILE A 350 0.43 -20.15 -11.70
C ILE A 350 -0.91 -19.74 -11.09
N LYS A 351 -1.68 -18.94 -11.83
CA LYS A 351 -3.03 -18.52 -11.44
C LYS A 351 -4.02 -18.83 -12.57
N LEU A 352 -5.06 -19.54 -12.21
CA LEU A 352 -6.21 -19.79 -13.07
C LEU A 352 -7.39 -18.97 -12.55
N SER A 353 -7.98 -18.18 -13.42
CA SER A 353 -9.16 -17.38 -13.11
C SER A 353 -10.28 -17.68 -14.10
N TYR A 354 -11.52 -17.58 -13.63
CA TYR A 354 -12.71 -17.73 -14.46
C TYR A 354 -13.70 -16.63 -14.15
N ALA A 355 -14.28 -16.06 -15.19
CA ALA A 355 -15.40 -15.11 -15.12
C ALA A 355 -15.13 -13.88 -14.23
N GLN A 356 -13.89 -13.36 -14.21
CA GLN A 356 -13.46 -12.27 -13.30
C GLN A 356 -14.28 -10.98 -13.46
N GLU A 357 -14.80 -10.71 -14.65
CA GLU A 357 -15.62 -9.52 -14.93
C GLU A 357 -17.12 -9.78 -14.78
N THR A 358 -17.51 -10.88 -14.16
CA THR A 358 -18.91 -11.27 -13.98
C THR A 358 -19.33 -11.20 -12.50
N ALA A 359 -20.60 -11.49 -12.24
CA ALA A 359 -21.15 -11.59 -10.90
C ALA A 359 -20.65 -12.83 -10.10
N SER A 360 -19.85 -13.69 -10.71
CA SER A 360 -19.40 -14.95 -10.09
C SER A 360 -17.93 -15.27 -10.45
N PRO A 361 -16.98 -14.41 -10.06
CA PRO A 361 -15.57 -14.67 -10.28
C PRO A 361 -15.06 -15.83 -9.43
N VAL A 362 -14.18 -16.63 -10.03
CA VAL A 362 -13.45 -17.71 -9.36
C VAL A 362 -11.98 -17.57 -9.68
N SER A 363 -11.10 -17.76 -8.70
CA SER A 363 -9.66 -17.84 -8.92
C SER A 363 -9.00 -18.88 -8.03
N VAL A 364 -7.95 -19.50 -8.58
CA VAL A 364 -7.02 -20.35 -7.83
C VAL A 364 -5.63 -19.99 -8.27
N SER A 365 -4.74 -19.72 -7.32
CA SER A 365 -3.33 -19.50 -7.58
C SER A 365 -2.47 -20.40 -6.70
N TYR A 366 -1.37 -20.83 -7.26
CA TYR A 366 -0.36 -21.59 -6.56
C TYR A 366 1.01 -20.99 -6.86
N SER A 367 1.79 -20.74 -5.81
CA SER A 367 3.16 -20.26 -5.94
C SER A 367 4.09 -21.09 -5.08
N TRP A 368 5.34 -21.19 -5.53
CA TRP A 368 6.37 -21.94 -4.84
C TRP A 368 7.76 -21.40 -5.13
N GLY A 369 8.70 -21.63 -4.21
CA GLY A 369 10.11 -21.29 -4.40
C GLY A 369 10.87 -21.02 -3.12
N ALA A 370 12.10 -20.57 -3.25
CA ALA A 370 12.93 -20.18 -2.13
C ALA A 370 12.48 -18.82 -1.58
N PHE A 371 12.44 -18.72 -0.26
CA PHE A 371 12.10 -17.50 0.46
C PHE A 371 13.01 -17.36 1.67
N ALA A 372 13.46 -16.15 1.97
CA ALA A 372 14.22 -15.89 3.17
C ALA A 372 13.42 -15.05 4.14
N THR A 373 13.36 -15.45 5.39
CA THR A 373 12.69 -14.71 6.46
C THR A 373 13.67 -14.34 7.55
N LEU A 374 13.45 -13.19 8.17
CA LEU A 374 14.20 -12.77 9.35
C LEU A 374 13.68 -13.52 10.57
N CYS A 375 14.55 -14.26 11.20
CA CYS A 375 14.32 -14.83 12.51
C CYS A 375 14.50 -13.75 13.59
N SER A 376 13.46 -13.02 13.92
CA SER A 376 13.49 -12.08 15.05
C SER A 376 12.98 -12.74 16.32
N VAL A 377 13.67 -12.50 17.42
CA VAL A 377 13.14 -12.80 18.76
C VAL A 377 12.34 -11.58 19.18
N PRO A 378 11.05 -11.72 19.52
CA PRO A 378 10.29 -10.64 20.12
C PRO A 378 11.04 -10.11 21.37
N PRO A 379 11.06 -8.80 21.63
CA PRO A 379 11.76 -8.22 22.76
C PRO A 379 11.35 -8.78 24.13
N GLU A 380 10.18 -9.39 24.21
CA GLU A 380 9.59 -9.96 25.44
C GLU A 380 9.98 -11.42 25.66
N GLU A 381 10.49 -12.11 24.65
CA GLU A 381 10.95 -13.49 24.77
C GLU A 381 12.47 -13.54 24.94
N THR A 382 12.92 -14.04 26.09
CA THR A 382 14.36 -14.19 26.39
C THR A 382 14.98 -15.42 25.72
N THR A 383 14.18 -16.25 25.05
CA THR A 383 14.64 -17.45 24.35
C THR A 383 14.18 -17.40 22.89
N PRO A 384 15.09 -17.60 21.91
CA PRO A 384 14.74 -17.72 20.51
C PRO A 384 13.70 -18.83 20.35
N ASN A 385 12.68 -18.60 19.52
CA ASN A 385 11.81 -19.70 19.11
C ASN A 385 12.67 -20.73 18.35
N PRO A 386 12.96 -21.89 18.94
CA PRO A 386 13.89 -22.86 18.35
C PRO A 386 13.34 -23.49 17.06
N ILE A 387 12.05 -23.29 16.77
CA ILE A 387 11.38 -23.84 15.59
C ILE A 387 11.82 -23.10 14.32
N PHE A 388 12.01 -21.77 14.39
CA PHE A 388 12.31 -20.96 13.21
C PHE A 388 13.77 -20.53 13.08
N CYS A 389 14.44 -20.30 14.18
CA CYS A 389 15.72 -19.58 14.17
C CYS A 389 16.90 -20.41 14.63
N GLY A 390 16.68 -21.63 15.09
CA GLY A 390 17.75 -22.43 15.69
C GLY A 390 18.38 -21.75 16.91
N PRO A 391 19.59 -22.14 17.30
CA PRO A 391 20.27 -21.58 18.48
C PRO A 391 20.78 -20.14 18.26
N TYR A 392 20.58 -19.56 17.07
CA TYR A 392 21.11 -18.26 16.70
C TYR A 392 19.95 -17.27 16.51
N PRO A 393 19.64 -16.43 17.49
CA PRO A 393 18.68 -15.35 17.30
C PRO A 393 19.21 -14.37 16.25
N ASN A 394 18.29 -13.83 15.45
CA ASN A 394 18.61 -12.82 14.44
C ASN A 394 19.38 -13.32 13.20
N LEU A 395 19.25 -14.56 12.81
CA LEU A 395 19.71 -15.06 11.51
C LEU A 395 18.55 -15.15 10.53
N TYR A 396 18.87 -14.95 9.25
CA TYR A 396 17.92 -15.26 8.19
C TYR A 396 17.86 -16.78 7.98
N ALA A 397 16.64 -17.30 7.93
CA ALA A 397 16.40 -18.67 7.55
C ALA A 397 15.94 -18.72 6.09
N ASN A 398 16.62 -19.54 5.29
CA ASN A 398 16.14 -19.89 3.96
C ASN A 398 15.03 -20.94 4.09
N LEU A 399 13.90 -20.68 3.48
CA LEU A 399 12.77 -21.58 3.43
C LEU A 399 12.49 -21.98 1.99
N TYR A 400 11.85 -23.14 1.82
CA TYR A 400 11.08 -23.42 0.63
C TYR A 400 9.60 -23.15 0.96
N LEU A 401 9.02 -22.17 0.27
CA LEU A 401 7.68 -21.71 0.53
C LEU A 401 6.72 -22.20 -0.57
N GLN A 402 5.60 -22.74 -0.17
CA GLN A 402 4.46 -23.03 -1.04
C GLN A 402 3.25 -22.25 -0.56
N GLN A 403 2.52 -21.68 -1.51
CA GLN A 403 1.30 -20.91 -1.21
C GLN A 403 0.19 -21.33 -2.15
N LEU A 404 -0.97 -21.58 -1.59
CA LEU A 404 -2.23 -21.77 -2.31
C LEU A 404 -3.17 -20.63 -1.94
N SER A 405 -3.77 -19.98 -2.94
CA SER A 405 -4.85 -19.03 -2.70
C SER A 405 -6.02 -19.38 -3.61
N SER A 406 -7.22 -19.44 -3.05
CA SER A 406 -8.43 -19.68 -3.82
C SER A 406 -9.55 -18.75 -3.36
N SER A 407 -10.26 -18.17 -4.30
CA SER A 407 -11.39 -17.30 -4.03
C SER A 407 -12.55 -17.58 -4.95
N VAL A 408 -13.76 -17.53 -4.39
CA VAL A 408 -15.02 -17.59 -5.11
C VAL A 408 -15.88 -16.46 -4.59
N ALA A 409 -16.42 -15.65 -5.49
CA ALA A 409 -17.47 -14.71 -5.11
C ALA A 409 -18.72 -15.00 -5.96
N HIS A 410 -19.89 -14.71 -5.41
CA HIS A 410 -21.14 -14.90 -6.11
C HIS A 410 -22.16 -13.84 -5.70
N GLN A 411 -22.69 -13.14 -6.70
CA GLN A 411 -23.77 -12.20 -6.49
C GLN A 411 -25.11 -12.91 -6.69
N ILE A 412 -25.90 -13.00 -5.64
CA ILE A 412 -27.22 -13.63 -5.65
C ILE A 412 -28.28 -12.54 -5.84
N GLY A 413 -28.80 -12.47 -7.06
CA GLY A 413 -29.67 -11.36 -7.46
C GLY A 413 -28.95 -10.03 -7.41
N THR A 414 -29.66 -8.96 -7.02
CA THR A 414 -29.10 -7.60 -6.89
C THR A 414 -28.75 -7.24 -5.44
N ARG A 415 -29.03 -8.13 -4.50
CA ARG A 415 -28.99 -7.81 -3.06
C ARG A 415 -27.83 -8.44 -2.31
N PHE A 416 -27.51 -9.70 -2.60
CA PHE A 416 -26.54 -10.44 -1.81
C PHE A 416 -25.23 -10.65 -2.57
N ASN A 417 -24.12 -10.41 -1.87
CA ASN A 417 -22.76 -10.74 -2.33
C ASN A 417 -22.15 -11.70 -1.31
N LEU A 418 -21.84 -12.90 -1.75
CA LEU A 418 -21.16 -13.93 -0.97
C LEU A 418 -19.73 -14.08 -1.51
N SER A 419 -18.73 -14.06 -0.65
CA SER A 419 -17.37 -14.45 -1.00
C SER A 419 -16.82 -15.48 -0.02
N VAL A 420 -16.04 -16.40 -0.58
CA VAL A 420 -15.29 -17.42 0.17
C VAL A 420 -13.86 -17.39 -0.32
N GLU A 421 -12.93 -17.35 0.62
CA GLU A 421 -11.49 -17.34 0.36
C GLU A 421 -10.84 -18.42 1.23
N VAL A 422 -9.91 -19.15 0.64
CA VAL A 422 -9.09 -20.14 1.33
C VAL A 422 -7.66 -19.97 0.88
N ASP A 423 -6.79 -19.59 1.80
CA ASP A 423 -5.36 -19.48 1.58
C ASP A 423 -4.61 -20.47 2.45
N GLY A 424 -3.55 -21.04 1.92
CA GLY A 424 -2.66 -21.94 2.62
C GLY A 424 -1.20 -21.54 2.35
N THR A 425 -0.38 -21.58 3.39
CA THR A 425 1.07 -21.48 3.29
C THR A 425 1.69 -22.73 3.91
N ASP A 426 2.71 -23.26 3.28
CA ASP A 426 3.50 -24.36 3.79
C ASP A 426 4.98 -24.01 3.65
N GLU A 427 5.69 -23.98 4.78
CA GLU A 427 7.07 -23.60 4.89
C GLU A 427 7.91 -24.81 5.24
N HIS A 428 8.90 -25.07 4.40
CA HIS A 428 9.88 -26.11 4.66
C HIS A 428 11.25 -25.45 4.92
N PRO A 429 11.60 -25.18 6.17
CA PRO A 429 12.95 -24.76 6.51
C PRO A 429 13.92 -25.90 6.15
N PHE A 430 15.08 -25.59 5.59
CA PHE A 430 16.05 -26.60 5.19
C PHE A 430 16.58 -27.44 6.37
N VAL A 431 16.33 -27.06 7.62
CA VAL A 431 16.89 -27.68 8.84
C VAL A 431 15.80 -28.08 9.85
N TRP A 432 14.53 -27.66 9.71
CA TRP A 432 13.49 -27.80 10.74
C TRP A 432 12.20 -28.44 10.19
N PRO A 433 11.30 -28.91 11.09
CA PRO A 433 9.98 -29.37 10.66
C PRO A 433 9.22 -28.31 9.86
N SER A 434 8.46 -28.73 8.87
CA SER A 434 7.60 -27.86 8.10
C SER A 434 6.51 -27.23 8.98
N ASP A 435 6.23 -25.95 8.73
CA ASP A 435 5.15 -25.21 9.33
C ASP A 435 4.16 -24.74 8.27
N GLY A 436 2.89 -24.81 8.60
CA GLY A 436 1.84 -24.41 7.68
C GLY A 436 0.72 -23.63 8.36
N GLN A 437 0.23 -22.60 7.69
CA GLN A 437 -0.95 -21.86 8.11
C GLN A 437 -2.05 -21.94 7.06
N TRP A 438 -3.28 -21.91 7.55
CA TRP A 438 -4.46 -21.83 6.72
C TRP A 438 -5.35 -20.68 7.18
N LEU A 439 -5.74 -19.85 6.22
CA LEU A 439 -6.76 -18.82 6.38
C LEU A 439 -8.02 -19.25 5.63
N ARG A 440 -9.16 -19.16 6.29
CA ARG A 440 -10.47 -19.36 5.69
C ARG A 440 -11.32 -18.15 6.00
N ARG A 441 -11.88 -17.52 4.96
CA ARG A 441 -12.71 -16.33 5.10
C ARG A 441 -14.03 -16.54 4.37
N ILE A 442 -15.11 -16.16 5.02
CA ILE A 442 -16.43 -16.07 4.43
C ILE A 442 -16.96 -14.68 4.70
N SER A 443 -17.38 -13.98 3.66
CA SER A 443 -17.99 -12.66 3.76
C SER A 443 -19.33 -12.65 3.05
N LEU A 444 -20.33 -12.08 3.70
CA LEU A 444 -21.67 -11.87 3.14
C LEU A 444 -22.03 -10.41 3.29
N ALA A 445 -22.39 -9.78 2.19
CA ALA A 445 -22.94 -8.43 2.19
C ALA A 445 -24.35 -8.44 1.57
N GLU A 446 -25.27 -7.74 2.21
CA GLU A 446 -26.64 -7.56 1.73
C GLU A 446 -26.93 -6.07 1.56
N ASN A 447 -27.31 -5.68 0.35
CA ASN A 447 -27.88 -4.36 0.09
C ASN A 447 -29.38 -4.38 0.49
N VAL A 448 -29.65 -3.96 1.73
CA VAL A 448 -31.02 -3.92 2.30
C VAL A 448 -31.87 -2.89 1.55
N SER A 449 -31.24 -1.80 1.16
CA SER A 449 -31.82 -0.75 0.30
C SER A 449 -30.75 -0.21 -0.67
N ALA A 450 -31.10 0.77 -1.49
CA ALA A 450 -30.12 1.45 -2.34
C ALA A 450 -29.01 2.16 -1.54
N ASN A 451 -29.29 2.49 -0.28
CA ASN A 451 -28.42 3.30 0.57
C ASN A 451 -27.94 2.54 1.82
N ALA A 452 -28.48 1.34 2.09
CA ALA A 452 -28.15 0.60 3.30
C ALA A 452 -27.56 -0.78 2.99
N THR A 453 -26.46 -1.10 3.65
CA THR A 453 -25.73 -2.37 3.50
C THR A 453 -25.49 -3.00 4.88
N VAL A 454 -25.72 -4.30 4.98
CA VAL A 454 -25.29 -5.15 6.10
C VAL A 454 -24.15 -6.02 5.62
N SER A 455 -23.05 -6.09 6.38
CA SER A 455 -21.93 -6.98 6.08
C SER A 455 -21.61 -7.87 7.25
N LEU A 456 -21.35 -9.14 6.97
CA LEU A 456 -20.94 -10.16 7.94
C LEU A 456 -19.64 -10.79 7.44
N GLY A 457 -18.65 -10.92 8.30
CA GLY A 457 -17.39 -11.57 8.02
C GLY A 457 -17.02 -12.59 9.08
N LEU A 458 -16.60 -13.76 8.65
CA LEU A 458 -16.02 -14.80 9.49
C LEU A 458 -14.67 -15.18 8.91
N ARG A 459 -13.63 -15.13 9.74
CA ARG A 459 -12.28 -15.52 9.37
C ARG A 459 -11.72 -16.47 10.42
N TYR A 460 -11.07 -17.52 9.96
CA TYR A 460 -10.37 -18.47 10.79
C TYR A 460 -8.97 -18.71 10.26
N ILE A 461 -7.96 -18.43 11.11
CA ILE A 461 -6.56 -18.74 10.87
C ILE A 461 -6.17 -19.85 11.83
N ASN A 462 -5.59 -20.92 11.30
CA ASN A 462 -5.03 -22.00 12.09
C ASN A 462 -3.71 -22.50 11.51
N GLY A 463 -2.98 -23.23 12.31
CA GLY A 463 -1.66 -23.76 11.95
C GLY A 463 -0.55 -23.06 12.71
N THR A 464 0.66 -23.56 12.51
CA THR A 464 1.92 -23.04 13.04
C THR A 464 2.62 -22.32 11.90
N GLY A 465 3.20 -21.17 12.16
CA GLY A 465 3.84 -20.33 11.15
C GLY A 465 3.78 -18.88 11.62
N GLY A 466 4.81 -18.13 11.37
CA GLY A 466 5.00 -16.81 11.95
C GLY A 466 4.31 -15.65 11.22
N PHE A 467 3.53 -15.89 10.15
CA PHE A 467 3.06 -14.79 9.28
C PHE A 467 1.76 -14.12 9.77
N ALA A 468 0.92 -14.87 10.47
CA ALA A 468 -0.28 -14.29 11.08
C ALA A 468 -0.63 -15.01 12.39
N GLU A 469 -1.18 -14.27 13.33
CA GLU A 469 -1.64 -14.82 14.60
C GLU A 469 -2.86 -15.73 14.38
N PRO A 470 -2.82 -17.00 14.84
CA PRO A 470 -3.96 -17.91 14.74
C PRO A 470 -5.17 -17.40 15.53
N GLY A 471 -6.37 -17.61 15.00
CA GLY A 471 -7.57 -17.22 15.72
C GLY A 471 -8.83 -17.24 14.88
N LEU A 472 -9.97 -17.11 15.57
CA LEU A 472 -11.30 -16.96 14.98
C LEU A 472 -11.74 -15.52 15.12
N ASN A 473 -12.06 -14.88 14.02
CA ASN A 473 -12.55 -13.51 13.98
C ASN A 473 -13.94 -13.46 13.34
N PHE A 474 -14.88 -12.84 14.06
CA PHE A 474 -16.19 -12.47 13.55
C PHE A 474 -16.32 -10.95 13.57
N ALA A 475 -16.77 -10.39 12.45
CA ALA A 475 -17.08 -8.98 12.32
C ALA A 475 -18.44 -8.80 11.64
N ALA A 476 -19.17 -7.78 12.05
CA ALA A 476 -20.44 -7.42 11.45
C ALA A 476 -20.54 -5.90 11.34
N SER A 477 -21.14 -5.40 10.28
CA SER A 477 -21.39 -3.97 10.14
C SER A 477 -22.73 -3.69 9.46
N PHE A 478 -23.29 -2.54 9.81
CA PHE A 478 -24.43 -1.92 9.14
C PHE A 478 -24.05 -0.49 8.78
N HIS A 479 -24.25 -0.12 7.54
CA HIS A 479 -24.03 1.23 7.05
C HIS A 479 -25.27 1.69 6.30
N ASP A 480 -25.78 2.87 6.65
CA ASP A 480 -26.92 3.50 5.98
C ASP A 480 -26.59 4.96 5.68
N ARG A 481 -26.77 5.36 4.43
CA ARG A 481 -26.63 6.73 3.95
C ARG A 481 -28.01 7.29 3.67
N PHE A 482 -28.43 8.24 4.50
CA PHE A 482 -29.74 8.88 4.36
C PHE A 482 -29.79 9.82 3.15
N PRO A 483 -30.99 10.08 2.60
CA PRO A 483 -31.15 11.04 1.49
C PRO A 483 -30.70 12.47 1.83
N THR A 484 -30.61 12.82 3.11
CA THR A 484 -30.06 14.10 3.61
C THR A 484 -28.55 14.21 3.44
N GLY A 485 -27.86 13.10 3.19
CA GLY A 485 -26.40 12.97 3.20
C GLY A 485 -25.83 12.51 4.55
N ASP A 486 -26.66 12.42 5.58
CA ASP A 486 -26.25 11.89 6.88
C ASP A 486 -25.90 10.40 6.76
N GLU A 487 -25.04 9.90 7.65
CA GLU A 487 -24.62 8.50 7.65
C GLU A 487 -24.72 7.89 9.06
N LEU A 488 -25.24 6.67 9.11
CA LEU A 488 -25.21 5.82 10.31
C LEU A 488 -24.32 4.60 10.04
N PHE A 489 -23.34 4.42 10.87
CA PHE A 489 -22.49 3.24 10.84
C PHE A 489 -22.51 2.55 12.20
N VAL A 490 -22.75 1.24 12.18
CA VAL A 490 -22.71 0.38 13.36
C VAL A 490 -21.83 -0.81 13.05
N ALA A 491 -20.83 -1.09 13.87
CA ALA A 491 -19.93 -2.21 13.65
C ALA A 491 -19.67 -2.97 14.95
N PHE A 492 -19.61 -4.28 14.84
CA PHE A 492 -19.13 -5.19 15.89
C PHE A 492 -17.86 -5.90 15.44
N GLY A 493 -16.87 -5.98 16.32
CA GLY A 493 -15.56 -6.55 16.01
C GLY A 493 -14.70 -5.63 15.15
N SER A 494 -13.74 -6.21 14.46
CA SER A 494 -12.89 -5.57 13.43
C SER A 494 -12.51 -6.61 12.38
N PRO A 495 -12.77 -6.39 11.09
CA PRO A 495 -12.44 -7.37 10.04
C PRO A 495 -10.94 -7.64 9.93
N ALA A 496 -10.10 -6.72 10.37
CA ALA A 496 -8.64 -6.84 10.31
C ALA A 496 -8.00 -7.53 11.53
N SER A 497 -8.72 -7.70 12.64
CA SER A 497 -8.16 -8.33 13.84
C SER A 497 -7.98 -9.85 13.66
N SER A 498 -6.95 -10.45 14.27
CA SER A 498 -6.73 -11.90 14.30
C SER A 498 -7.83 -12.63 15.07
N VAL A 499 -8.35 -12.01 16.12
CA VAL A 499 -9.43 -12.56 16.98
C VAL A 499 -10.62 -11.62 17.00
N THR A 500 -11.78 -12.15 17.39
CA THR A 500 -12.99 -11.35 17.54
C THR A 500 -12.83 -10.34 18.66
N LEU A 501 -12.82 -9.05 18.33
CA LEU A 501 -12.83 -7.98 19.33
C LEU A 501 -14.24 -7.83 19.89
N ASN A 502 -14.37 -7.85 21.22
CA ASN A 502 -15.62 -7.51 21.90
C ASN A 502 -15.78 -5.98 21.93
N ARG A 503 -16.05 -5.40 20.74
CA ARG A 503 -16.20 -3.98 20.54
C ARG A 503 -17.38 -3.70 19.63
N LEU A 504 -18.33 -2.91 20.11
CA LEU A 504 -19.41 -2.32 19.33
C LEU A 504 -19.11 -0.84 19.11
N ILE A 505 -19.11 -0.40 17.87
CA ILE A 505 -18.97 0.99 17.47
C ILE A 505 -20.30 1.46 16.91
N VAL A 506 -20.73 2.66 17.31
CA VAL A 506 -21.83 3.40 16.67
C VAL A 506 -21.31 4.77 16.31
N LYS A 507 -21.40 5.11 15.04
CA LYS A 507 -21.06 6.41 14.51
C LYS A 507 -22.26 7.01 13.77
N TYR A 508 -22.49 8.28 14.01
CA TYR A 508 -23.46 9.07 13.26
C TYR A 508 -22.77 10.32 12.71
N ALA A 509 -22.85 10.53 11.40
CA ALA A 509 -22.31 11.70 10.73
C ALA A 509 -23.46 12.52 10.16
N VAL A 510 -23.40 13.84 10.37
CA VAL A 510 -24.38 14.82 9.87
C VAL A 510 -23.74 15.60 8.73
N HIS A 511 -24.38 15.59 7.59
CA HIS A 511 -23.99 16.41 6.44
C HIS A 511 -24.65 17.78 6.51
N ILE A 512 -23.85 18.85 6.53
CA ILE A 512 -24.31 20.24 6.60
C ILE A 512 -23.89 20.95 5.31
N GLY A 513 -24.83 21.27 4.43
CA GLY A 513 -24.55 22.02 3.20
C GLY A 513 -25.53 21.69 2.07
N ARG A 514 -25.46 22.46 0.98
CA ARG A 514 -26.21 22.19 -0.25
C ARG A 514 -25.38 21.37 -1.25
N GLY A 515 -24.79 20.31 -0.78
CA GLY A 515 -24.11 19.34 -1.61
C GLY A 515 -24.99 18.10 -1.71
N GLY A 516 -26.07 18.16 -2.47
CA GLY A 516 -26.79 16.94 -2.83
C GLY A 516 -25.82 16.04 -3.60
N ILE A 517 -25.76 14.78 -3.17
CA ILE A 517 -25.06 13.71 -3.91
C ILE A 517 -25.60 13.78 -5.34
N GLY A 518 -24.75 14.22 -6.26
CA GLY A 518 -25.09 14.19 -7.68
C GLY A 518 -25.34 12.74 -8.06
N THR A 519 -26.57 12.43 -8.37
CA THR A 519 -27.02 11.17 -8.98
C THR A 519 -26.37 10.97 -10.33
#